data_f800a055ce6638c495c72ff0b2334bd9
#
_entry.id   f800a055ce6638c495c72ff0b2334bd9
#
_cell.length_a   1.000
_cell.length_b   1.000
_cell.length_c   1.000
_cell.angle_alpha   90.00
_cell.angle_beta   90.00
_cell.angle_gamma   90.00
#
_symmetry.space_group_name_H-M   'P 1'
#
loop_
_entity.id
_entity.type
_entity.pdbx_description
1 polymer ?
#
loop_
_entity_poly.entity_id
_entity_poly.type
_entity_poly.pdbx_seq_one_letter_code
_entity_poly.pdbx_strand_id
1 'polypeptide(L)'
;SRGLGDVYKRQELEDIIHNKFILDATYLGHYSDKTMEGVNHILAENGGELDLRDEDFQALEAAKDLNDFLGINYYMSDWMQAFDGETEIIHNGKGEKGSSKYQIKGVGRRIAPDYVPRTDWDWIIYPEGLYDQIMRVKNDYPNYKKIYITENGLGYKDEFVDNTVYDDGRIDYVKKHLEVLSDAIADGANVKGYFIWSLMDVFSWSNGYEKRYGLFYVDFDTQERYPKKSAHWYKKVAETQVIE
;
A
#
# COMPACT_ATOMS: atom_id res chain seq x y z
N SER A 1 15.72 15.50 23.62
CA SER A 1 15.01 15.78 22.38
C SER A 1 15.73 15.12 21.22
N ARG A 2 15.36 13.92 20.90
CA ARG A 2 15.72 13.28 19.63
C ARG A 2 14.84 13.98 18.60
N GLY A 3 15.46 14.85 17.77
CA GLY A 3 14.74 15.82 16.97
C GLY A 3 13.99 15.24 15.80
N LEU A 4 13.19 16.09 15.12
CA LEU A 4 12.47 15.81 13.87
C LEU A 4 13.37 15.08 12.81
N GLY A 5 14.66 15.38 12.75
CA GLY A 5 15.61 14.69 11.87
C GLY A 5 15.74 13.19 12.07
N ASP A 6 15.53 12.69 13.30
CA ASP A 6 15.58 11.25 13.60
C ASP A 6 14.31 10.53 13.07
N VAL A 7 13.17 11.20 13.13
CA VAL A 7 11.90 10.67 12.57
C VAL A 7 11.98 10.58 11.05
N TYR A 8 12.45 11.62 10.37
CA TYR A 8 12.61 11.61 8.91
C TYR A 8 13.58 10.53 8.45
N LYS A 9 14.68 10.34 9.16
CA LYS A 9 15.63 9.27 8.85
C LYS A 9 15.00 7.88 8.94
N ARG A 10 14.12 7.65 9.93
CA ARG A 10 13.43 6.37 10.11
C ARG A 10 12.39 6.10 9.01
N GLN A 11 11.62 7.13 8.65
CA GLN A 11 10.70 7.06 7.53
C GLN A 11 11.43 6.76 6.22
N GLU A 12 12.58 7.37 6.02
CA GLU A 12 13.40 7.13 4.83
C GLU A 12 13.95 5.70 4.76
N LEU A 13 14.44 5.13 5.87
CA LEU A 13 14.90 3.75 5.92
C LEU A 13 13.75 2.76 5.64
N GLU A 14 12.57 3.02 6.18
CA GLU A 14 11.37 2.24 5.89
C GLU A 14 10.99 2.31 4.41
N ASP A 15 11.03 3.50 3.84
CA ASP A 15 10.76 3.73 2.42
C ASP A 15 11.77 3.04 1.50
N ILE A 16 13.04 2.99 1.90
CA ILE A 16 14.08 2.26 1.16
C ILE A 16 13.74 0.78 1.07
N ILE A 17 13.32 0.16 2.17
CA ILE A 17 12.99 -1.28 2.20
C ILE A 17 11.78 -1.59 1.29
N HIS A 18 10.74 -0.77 1.38
CA HIS A 18 9.46 -1.10 0.77
C HIS A 18 9.27 -0.56 -0.65
N ASN A 19 9.97 0.51 -0.99
CA ASN A 19 9.75 1.21 -2.26
C ASN A 19 11.04 1.45 -3.04
N LYS A 20 11.98 2.24 -2.49
CA LYS A 20 13.12 2.75 -3.26
C LYS A 20 14.03 1.66 -3.79
N PHE A 21 14.29 0.61 -2.99
CA PHE A 21 15.15 -0.48 -3.43
C PHE A 21 14.63 -1.16 -4.71
N ILE A 22 13.32 -1.32 -4.81
CA ILE A 22 12.70 -1.90 -6.01
C ILE A 22 12.59 -0.87 -7.13
N LEU A 23 12.17 0.36 -6.83
CA LEU A 23 11.94 1.40 -7.83
C LEU A 23 13.25 1.88 -8.47
N ASP A 24 14.33 2.05 -7.70
CA ASP A 24 15.66 2.40 -8.22
C ASP A 24 16.15 1.32 -9.21
N ALA A 25 16.12 0.07 -8.80
CA ALA A 25 16.50 -1.06 -9.66
C ALA A 25 15.67 -1.09 -10.97
N THR A 26 14.35 -0.90 -10.85
CA THR A 26 13.40 -1.03 -11.95
C THR A 26 13.46 0.12 -12.95
N TYR A 27 13.65 1.35 -12.47
CA TYR A 27 13.53 2.56 -13.30
C TYR A 27 14.85 3.30 -13.51
N LEU A 28 15.80 3.24 -12.57
CA LEU A 28 17.12 3.84 -12.75
C LEU A 28 18.13 2.87 -13.35
N GLY A 29 17.93 1.55 -13.20
CA GLY A 29 18.88 0.53 -13.60
C GLY A 29 20.08 0.43 -12.67
N HIS A 30 20.05 1.16 -11.58
CA HIS A 30 21.08 1.16 -10.53
C HIS A 30 20.46 1.64 -9.21
N TYR A 31 21.17 1.47 -8.13
CA TYR A 31 20.79 2.01 -6.84
C TYR A 31 21.45 3.37 -6.62
N SER A 32 20.72 4.35 -6.11
CA SER A 32 21.31 5.61 -5.65
C SER A 32 22.21 5.36 -4.43
N ASP A 33 23.23 6.20 -4.23
CA ASP A 33 24.13 6.10 -3.07
C ASP A 33 23.33 6.08 -1.76
N LYS A 34 22.29 6.91 -1.68
CA LYS A 34 21.41 7.01 -0.52
C LYS A 34 20.62 5.72 -0.25
N THR A 35 20.13 5.06 -1.31
CA THR A 35 19.47 3.76 -1.19
C THR A 35 20.44 2.72 -0.67
N MET A 36 21.65 2.65 -1.24
CA MET A 36 22.67 1.69 -0.80
C MET A 36 23.18 1.94 0.62
N GLU A 37 23.38 3.20 1.03
CA GLU A 37 23.71 3.54 2.40
C GLU A 37 22.65 3.04 3.38
N GLY A 38 21.35 3.24 3.06
CA GLY A 38 20.24 2.75 3.89
C GLY A 38 20.16 1.23 3.94
N VAL A 39 20.28 0.56 2.82
CA VAL A 39 20.30 -0.92 2.74
C VAL A 39 21.45 -1.48 3.56
N ASN A 40 22.67 -0.98 3.37
CA ASN A 40 23.85 -1.43 4.12
C ASN A 40 23.71 -1.19 5.61
N HIS A 41 23.13 -0.05 6.04
CA HIS A 41 22.84 0.20 7.44
C HIS A 41 21.89 -0.86 8.02
N ILE A 42 20.78 -1.16 7.32
CA ILE A 42 19.79 -2.12 7.79
C ILE A 42 20.38 -3.53 7.88
N LEU A 43 21.14 -3.93 6.86
CA LEU A 43 21.82 -5.24 6.84
C LEU A 43 22.84 -5.35 7.98
N ALA A 44 23.66 -4.34 8.20
CA ALA A 44 24.65 -4.35 9.28
C ALA A 44 23.99 -4.50 10.66
N GLU A 45 22.86 -3.80 10.92
CA GLU A 45 22.13 -3.89 12.18
C GLU A 45 21.47 -5.26 12.41
N ASN A 46 21.18 -6.00 11.33
CA ASN A 46 20.47 -7.28 11.38
C ASN A 46 21.35 -8.49 10.98
N GLY A 47 22.66 -8.30 10.81
CA GLY A 47 23.60 -9.38 10.52
C GLY A 47 23.45 -9.97 9.10
N GLY A 48 22.95 -9.17 8.16
CA GLY A 48 22.79 -9.55 6.76
C GLY A 48 23.90 -8.99 5.86
N GLU A 49 24.01 -9.55 4.69
CA GLU A 49 24.89 -9.09 3.61
C GLU A 49 24.12 -9.07 2.29
N LEU A 50 24.47 -8.15 1.40
CA LEU A 50 23.95 -8.08 0.04
C LEU A 50 25.11 -8.33 -0.93
N ASP A 51 25.03 -9.41 -1.68
CA ASP A 51 25.99 -9.76 -2.74
C ASP A 51 25.46 -9.26 -4.08
N LEU A 52 25.98 -8.12 -4.54
CA LEU A 52 25.67 -7.55 -5.84
C LEU A 52 26.90 -7.66 -6.75
N ARG A 53 26.71 -8.26 -7.91
CA ARG A 53 27.77 -8.50 -8.89
C ARG A 53 27.64 -7.53 -10.07
N ASP A 54 28.71 -7.31 -10.78
CA ASP A 54 28.70 -6.44 -11.98
C ASP A 54 27.65 -6.87 -13.02
N GLU A 55 27.43 -8.16 -13.17
CA GLU A 55 26.41 -8.72 -14.07
C GLU A 55 24.99 -8.36 -13.65
N ASP A 56 24.70 -8.23 -12.36
CA ASP A 56 23.40 -7.81 -11.84
C ASP A 56 23.11 -6.35 -12.23
N PHE A 57 24.10 -5.47 -12.10
CA PHE A 57 23.97 -4.07 -12.54
C PHE A 57 23.81 -3.95 -14.06
N GLN A 58 24.50 -4.77 -14.85
CA GLN A 58 24.33 -4.80 -16.31
C GLN A 58 22.91 -5.25 -16.69
N ALA A 59 22.34 -6.23 -15.97
CA ALA A 59 20.99 -6.70 -16.20
C ALA A 59 19.95 -5.62 -15.84
N LEU A 60 20.13 -4.92 -14.72
CA LEU A 60 19.26 -3.81 -14.31
C LEU A 60 19.28 -2.66 -15.32
N GLU A 61 20.47 -2.23 -15.76
CA GLU A 61 20.61 -1.18 -16.77
C GLU A 61 19.95 -1.55 -18.10
N ALA A 62 20.05 -2.81 -18.52
CA ALA A 62 19.41 -3.29 -19.74
C ALA A 62 17.88 -3.37 -19.62
N ALA A 63 17.34 -3.55 -18.40
CA ALA A 63 15.91 -3.76 -18.15
C ALA A 63 15.12 -2.46 -17.87
N LYS A 64 15.79 -1.40 -17.43
CA LYS A 64 15.10 -0.18 -16.91
C LYS A 64 14.07 0.45 -17.85
N ASP A 65 14.26 0.36 -19.14
CA ASP A 65 13.38 0.95 -20.15
C ASP A 65 12.36 -0.05 -20.74
N LEU A 66 12.39 -1.31 -20.30
CA LEU A 66 11.52 -2.36 -20.82
C LEU A 66 10.13 -2.37 -20.14
N ASN A 67 9.95 -1.65 -19.06
CA ASN A 67 8.69 -1.60 -18.33
C ASN A 67 7.61 -0.87 -19.13
N ASP A 68 6.43 -1.49 -19.30
CA ASP A 68 5.29 -0.87 -19.98
C ASP A 68 4.41 -0.06 -19.03
N PHE A 69 4.33 -0.44 -17.77
CA PHE A 69 3.60 0.26 -16.72
C PHE A 69 4.11 -0.11 -15.32
N LEU A 70 3.76 0.72 -14.35
CA LEU A 70 3.89 0.42 -12.93
C LEU A 70 2.52 0.07 -12.35
N GLY A 71 2.41 -1.07 -11.68
CA GLY A 71 1.27 -1.42 -10.85
C GLY A 71 1.53 -1.02 -9.40
N ILE A 72 0.59 -0.30 -8.80
CA ILE A 72 0.66 0.09 -7.38
C ILE A 72 -0.49 -0.57 -6.62
N ASN A 73 -0.15 -1.32 -5.57
CA ASN A 73 -1.09 -1.79 -4.56
C ASN A 73 -0.98 -0.86 -3.36
N TYR A 74 -2.06 -0.16 -3.02
CA TYR A 74 -2.08 0.77 -1.92
C TYR A 74 -3.26 0.51 -0.99
N TYR A 75 -2.99 0.32 0.29
CA TYR A 75 -4.03 0.09 1.31
C TYR A 75 -3.90 1.00 2.52
N MET A 76 -2.68 1.38 2.88
CA MET A 76 -2.39 2.14 4.09
C MET A 76 -1.03 2.82 3.97
N SER A 77 -0.80 3.80 4.84
CA SER A 77 0.52 4.38 5.10
C SER A 77 0.98 4.04 6.51
N ASP A 78 2.28 4.07 6.72
CA ASP A 78 2.89 3.75 8.00
C ASP A 78 3.45 5.00 8.69
N TRP A 79 3.21 5.10 9.99
CA TRP A 79 3.90 6.04 10.88
C TRP A 79 5.03 5.32 11.58
N MET A 80 6.22 5.87 11.49
CA MET A 80 7.41 5.28 12.08
C MET A 80 7.83 5.99 13.36
N GLN A 81 8.22 5.23 14.37
CA GLN A 81 8.82 5.69 15.63
C GLN A 81 10.19 5.05 15.82
N ALA A 82 11.11 5.78 16.44
CA ALA A 82 12.40 5.22 16.84
C ALA A 82 12.22 3.98 17.73
N PHE A 83 13.04 2.96 17.49
CA PHE A 83 12.99 1.68 18.19
C PHE A 83 14.42 1.10 18.27
N ASP A 84 14.82 0.71 19.46
CA ASP A 84 16.16 0.21 19.75
C ASP A 84 16.17 -1.29 20.13
N GLY A 85 15.04 -2.00 19.91
CA GLY A 85 14.90 -3.43 20.21
C GLY A 85 15.17 -4.32 19.00
N GLU A 86 14.96 -5.61 19.18
CA GLU A 86 15.16 -6.63 18.15
C GLU A 86 14.07 -6.61 17.09
N THR A 87 14.40 -7.07 15.88
CA THR A 87 13.46 -7.19 14.77
C THR A 87 12.36 -8.20 15.08
N GLU A 88 11.12 -7.78 14.94
CA GLU A 88 9.93 -8.64 15.07
C GLU A 88 8.87 -8.21 14.06
N ILE A 89 8.45 -9.12 13.18
CA ILE A 89 7.42 -8.88 12.18
C ILE A 89 6.31 -9.92 12.34
N ILE A 90 5.10 -9.44 12.66
CA ILE A 90 3.87 -10.24 12.74
C ILE A 90 2.86 -9.60 11.79
N HIS A 91 2.71 -10.18 10.61
CA HIS A 91 1.75 -9.72 9.61
C HIS A 91 0.34 -10.07 10.01
N ASN A 92 -0.56 -9.07 9.94
CA ASN A 92 -2.00 -9.19 10.17
C ASN A 92 -2.42 -9.79 11.53
N GLY A 93 -1.50 -10.32 12.31
CA GLY A 93 -1.75 -10.94 13.59
C GLY A 93 -2.94 -11.92 13.54
N LYS A 94 -3.85 -11.78 14.50
CA LYS A 94 -5.13 -12.53 14.54
C LYS A 94 -6.30 -11.75 13.95
N GLY A 95 -6.05 -10.63 13.25
CA GLY A 95 -7.09 -9.70 12.79
C GLY A 95 -7.66 -8.79 13.89
N GLU A 96 -7.15 -8.86 15.10
CA GLU A 96 -7.51 -8.00 16.22
C GLU A 96 -6.63 -6.75 16.28
N LYS A 97 -7.15 -5.64 16.76
CA LYS A 97 -6.37 -4.41 16.97
C LYS A 97 -5.17 -4.66 17.86
N GLY A 98 -3.99 -4.21 17.41
CA GLY A 98 -2.74 -4.39 18.13
C GLY A 98 -2.11 -5.78 18.05
N SER A 99 -2.72 -6.73 17.31
CA SER A 99 -2.14 -8.07 17.12
C SER A 99 -1.02 -8.12 16.08
N SER A 100 -0.96 -7.15 15.18
CA SER A 100 0.12 -7.01 14.21
C SER A 100 1.30 -6.25 14.84
N LYS A 101 2.51 -6.68 14.52
CA LYS A 101 3.73 -5.97 14.91
C LYS A 101 4.61 -5.77 13.70
N TYR A 102 5.22 -4.62 13.62
CA TYR A 102 6.24 -4.34 12.64
C TYR A 102 7.29 -3.44 13.28
N GLN A 103 8.43 -4.04 13.57
CA GLN A 103 9.58 -3.36 14.14
C GLN A 103 10.87 -3.98 13.59
N ILE A 104 11.77 -3.14 13.13
CA ILE A 104 13.05 -3.54 12.54
C ILE A 104 14.16 -2.80 13.26
N LYS A 105 15.12 -3.56 13.79
CA LYS A 105 16.33 -3.03 14.40
C LYS A 105 17.06 -2.09 13.42
N GLY A 106 17.47 -0.93 13.91
CA GLY A 106 18.12 0.09 13.07
C GLY A 106 17.18 0.93 12.22
N VAL A 107 15.95 0.48 11.98
CA VAL A 107 14.93 1.23 11.20
C VAL A 107 13.94 1.93 12.11
N GLY A 108 13.15 1.18 12.87
CA GLY A 108 12.10 1.72 13.71
C GLY A 108 10.95 0.73 13.92
N ARG A 109 9.86 1.22 14.48
CA ARG A 109 8.61 0.46 14.59
C ARG A 109 7.43 1.24 14.05
N ARG A 110 6.48 0.54 13.47
CA ARG A 110 5.20 1.13 13.09
C ARG A 110 4.38 1.48 14.32
N ILE A 111 3.75 2.64 14.24
CA ILE A 111 2.78 3.10 15.24
C ILE A 111 1.51 3.54 14.53
N ALA A 112 0.40 3.50 15.25
CA ALA A 112 -0.88 4.05 14.78
C ALA A 112 -1.33 5.12 15.80
N PRO A 113 -1.15 6.42 15.50
CA PRO A 113 -1.60 7.49 16.38
C PRO A 113 -3.13 7.45 16.56
N ASP A 114 -3.62 7.75 17.76
CA ASP A 114 -5.04 7.65 18.09
C ASP A 114 -5.94 8.59 17.28
N TYR A 115 -5.38 9.68 16.75
CA TYR A 115 -6.10 10.67 15.94
C TYR A 115 -6.23 10.29 14.47
N VAL A 116 -5.59 9.19 14.02
CA VAL A 116 -5.65 8.74 12.63
C VAL A 116 -6.73 7.66 12.50
N PRO A 117 -7.67 7.80 11.54
CA PRO A 117 -8.70 6.80 11.31
C PRO A 117 -8.09 5.47 10.88
N ARG A 118 -8.71 4.38 11.34
CA ARG A 118 -8.25 3.02 11.07
C ARG A 118 -9.39 2.13 10.65
N THR A 119 -9.06 1.12 9.85
CA THR A 119 -10.00 0.08 9.46
C THR A 119 -10.37 -0.81 10.66
N ASP A 120 -11.35 -1.69 10.51
CA ASP A 120 -11.67 -2.73 11.50
C ASP A 120 -10.47 -3.67 11.79
N TRP A 121 -9.51 -3.73 10.89
CA TRP A 121 -8.30 -4.55 10.96
C TRP A 121 -7.05 -3.76 11.35
N ASP A 122 -7.25 -2.58 11.93
CA ASP A 122 -6.20 -1.70 12.46
C ASP A 122 -5.26 -1.07 11.41
N TRP A 123 -5.65 -1.09 10.15
CA TRP A 123 -4.90 -0.43 9.09
C TRP A 123 -5.22 1.06 9.04
N ILE A 124 -4.18 1.88 8.97
CA ILE A 124 -4.31 3.34 8.92
C ILE A 124 -4.95 3.75 7.60
N ILE A 125 -6.02 4.54 7.68
CA ILE A 125 -6.67 5.13 6.51
C ILE A 125 -6.02 6.50 6.25
N TYR A 126 -5.25 6.59 5.18
CA TYR A 126 -4.52 7.80 4.80
C TYR A 126 -4.47 7.95 3.26
N PRO A 127 -5.53 8.46 2.64
CA PRO A 127 -5.63 8.59 1.19
C PRO A 127 -4.52 9.41 0.56
N GLU A 128 -4.07 10.48 1.23
CA GLU A 128 -3.00 11.36 0.78
C GLU A 128 -1.68 10.62 0.48
N GLY A 129 -1.45 9.49 1.16
CA GLY A 129 -0.29 8.64 0.89
C GLY A 129 -0.31 8.01 -0.51
N LEU A 130 -1.49 7.77 -1.09
CA LEU A 130 -1.61 7.32 -2.48
C LEU A 130 -1.17 8.44 -3.44
N TYR A 131 -1.61 9.68 -3.20
CA TYR A 131 -1.17 10.84 -3.95
C TYR A 131 0.35 11.00 -3.88
N ASP A 132 0.92 10.98 -2.67
CA ASP A 132 2.36 11.13 -2.45
C ASP A 132 3.17 10.06 -3.17
N GLN A 133 2.70 8.81 -3.15
CA GLN A 133 3.37 7.70 -3.85
C GLN A 133 3.33 7.88 -5.38
N ILE A 134 2.20 8.28 -5.93
CA ILE A 134 2.06 8.55 -7.38
C ILE A 134 2.96 9.72 -7.80
N MET A 135 2.95 10.82 -7.04
CA MET A 135 3.75 12.00 -7.35
C MET A 135 5.25 11.74 -7.19
N ARG A 136 5.64 10.90 -6.24
CA ARG A 136 7.02 10.44 -6.12
C ARG A 136 7.46 9.68 -7.38
N VAL A 137 6.67 8.72 -7.84
CA VAL A 137 7.00 7.98 -9.09
C VAL A 137 7.18 8.97 -10.24
N LYS A 138 6.26 9.92 -10.40
CA LYS A 138 6.34 10.93 -11.43
C LYS A 138 7.61 11.79 -11.35
N ASN A 139 8.02 12.18 -10.15
CA ASN A 139 9.12 13.14 -9.95
C ASN A 139 10.50 12.47 -9.93
N ASP A 140 10.61 11.30 -9.30
CA ASP A 140 11.88 10.63 -9.04
C ASP A 140 12.26 9.64 -10.16
N TYR A 141 11.26 9.15 -10.92
CA TYR A 141 11.44 8.13 -11.97
C TYR A 141 10.86 8.61 -13.32
N PRO A 142 11.47 9.61 -13.97
CA PRO A 142 10.87 10.29 -15.13
C PRO A 142 10.67 9.41 -16.37
N ASN A 143 11.30 8.22 -16.40
CA ASN A 143 11.13 7.23 -17.46
C ASN A 143 9.93 6.28 -17.25
N TYR A 144 9.15 6.43 -16.17
CA TYR A 144 7.91 5.69 -16.05
C TYR A 144 6.96 6.04 -17.22
N LYS A 145 6.28 5.04 -17.78
CA LYS A 145 5.38 5.26 -18.92
C LYS A 145 3.95 5.53 -18.47
N LYS A 146 3.41 4.71 -17.58
CA LYS A 146 2.05 4.84 -17.03
C LYS A 146 1.93 4.09 -15.71
N ILE A 147 0.97 4.48 -14.90
CA ILE A 147 0.64 3.88 -13.62
C ILE A 147 -0.76 3.25 -13.70
N TYR A 148 -0.93 2.10 -13.09
CA TYR A 148 -2.22 1.53 -12.73
C TYR A 148 -2.25 1.34 -11.22
N ILE A 149 -3.34 1.75 -10.56
CA ILE A 149 -3.61 1.31 -9.21
C ILE A 149 -4.23 -0.08 -9.33
N THR A 150 -3.39 -1.09 -9.14
CA THR A 150 -3.74 -2.49 -9.35
C THR A 150 -4.53 -3.07 -8.20
N GLU A 151 -4.38 -2.50 -7.00
CA GLU A 151 -5.20 -2.83 -5.86
C GLU A 151 -5.36 -1.61 -4.94
N ASN A 152 -6.60 -1.35 -4.55
CA ASN A 152 -6.96 -0.49 -3.43
C ASN A 152 -8.30 -0.97 -2.86
N GLY A 153 -8.44 -1.04 -1.56
CA GLY A 153 -9.66 -1.55 -0.94
C GLY A 153 -9.59 -1.60 0.57
N LEU A 154 -10.68 -2.02 1.16
CA LEU A 154 -10.89 -2.02 2.60
C LEU A 154 -11.50 -3.35 3.03
N GLY A 155 -10.87 -4.02 3.99
CA GLY A 155 -11.52 -5.06 4.78
C GLY A 155 -12.52 -4.41 5.74
N TYR A 156 -13.76 -4.89 5.73
CA TYR A 156 -14.84 -4.35 6.52
C TYR A 156 -15.60 -5.48 7.24
N LYS A 157 -16.10 -5.21 8.44
CA LYS A 157 -17.02 -6.12 9.14
C LYS A 157 -18.41 -5.95 8.56
N ASP A 158 -18.73 -6.79 7.60
CA ASP A 158 -20.01 -6.75 6.92
C ASP A 158 -21.12 -7.32 7.80
N GLU A 159 -22.21 -6.57 7.93
CA GLU A 159 -23.47 -7.06 8.48
C GLU A 159 -24.42 -7.32 7.32
N PHE A 160 -24.72 -8.60 7.08
CA PHE A 160 -25.62 -9.01 6.00
C PHE A 160 -27.08 -8.92 6.45
N VAL A 161 -27.82 -7.98 5.88
CA VAL A 161 -29.24 -7.70 6.21
C VAL A 161 -30.00 -7.46 4.91
N ASP A 162 -31.22 -7.98 4.81
CA ASP A 162 -32.11 -7.75 3.65
C ASP A 162 -31.46 -8.07 2.28
N ASN A 163 -30.68 -9.16 2.22
CA ASN A 163 -29.94 -9.59 1.05
C ASN A 163 -28.90 -8.57 0.53
N THR A 164 -28.36 -7.74 1.38
CA THR A 164 -27.30 -6.78 1.04
C THR A 164 -26.42 -6.48 2.26
N VAL A 165 -25.42 -5.63 2.06
CA VAL A 165 -24.58 -5.03 3.10
C VAL A 165 -24.56 -3.51 2.90
N TYR A 166 -24.83 -2.75 3.96
CA TYR A 166 -24.75 -1.29 3.98
C TYR A 166 -23.36 -0.86 4.41
N ASP A 167 -22.41 -0.94 3.49
CA ASP A 167 -20.97 -0.73 3.75
C ASP A 167 -20.51 0.71 3.43
N ASP A 168 -21.14 1.71 4.05
CA ASP A 168 -20.82 3.12 3.87
C ASP A 168 -19.34 3.45 4.15
N GLY A 169 -18.73 2.75 5.11
CA GLY A 169 -17.30 2.91 5.40
C GLY A 169 -16.40 2.51 4.24
N ARG A 170 -16.79 1.48 3.45
CA ARG A 170 -16.06 1.12 2.23
C ARG A 170 -16.23 2.17 1.15
N ILE A 171 -17.44 2.72 0.99
CA ILE A 171 -17.71 3.81 0.06
C ILE A 171 -16.85 5.03 0.41
N ASP A 172 -16.85 5.47 1.67
CA ASP A 172 -16.06 6.62 2.13
C ASP A 172 -14.56 6.43 1.88
N TYR A 173 -14.03 5.22 2.18
CA TYR A 173 -12.64 4.89 1.94
C TYR A 173 -12.30 4.99 0.45
N VAL A 174 -13.04 4.31 -0.42
CA VAL A 174 -12.76 4.30 -1.87
C VAL A 174 -12.94 5.69 -2.47
N LYS A 175 -13.98 6.42 -2.07
CA LYS A 175 -14.24 7.80 -2.50
C LYS A 175 -13.03 8.70 -2.25
N LYS A 176 -12.52 8.75 -1.02
CA LYS A 176 -11.36 9.56 -0.65
C LYS A 176 -10.09 9.19 -1.43
N HIS A 177 -9.88 7.90 -1.71
CA HIS A 177 -8.74 7.47 -2.53
C HIS A 177 -8.90 7.85 -4.02
N LEU A 178 -10.11 7.81 -4.55
CA LEU A 178 -10.39 8.29 -5.92
C LEU A 178 -10.25 9.82 -6.04
N GLU A 179 -10.62 10.57 -5.01
CA GLU A 179 -10.46 12.03 -4.97
C GLU A 179 -8.96 12.41 -5.08
N VAL A 180 -8.10 11.85 -4.23
CA VAL A 180 -6.65 12.14 -4.28
C VAL A 180 -5.98 11.58 -5.54
N LEU A 181 -6.50 10.49 -6.10
CA LEU A 181 -6.07 9.98 -7.41
C LEU A 181 -6.40 10.97 -8.53
N SER A 182 -7.59 11.58 -8.50
CA SER A 182 -8.00 12.63 -9.42
C SER A 182 -7.07 13.84 -9.33
N ASP A 183 -6.70 14.26 -8.11
CA ASP A 183 -5.74 15.35 -7.88
C ASP A 183 -4.36 15.02 -8.47
N ALA A 184 -3.86 13.82 -8.26
CA ALA A 184 -2.58 13.38 -8.84
C ALA A 184 -2.60 13.41 -10.38
N ILE A 185 -3.72 13.02 -11.01
CA ILE A 185 -3.91 13.10 -12.47
C ILE A 185 -3.94 14.57 -12.92
N ALA A 186 -4.66 15.45 -12.20
CA ALA A 186 -4.71 16.88 -12.48
C ALA A 186 -3.31 17.52 -12.38
N ASP A 187 -2.49 17.06 -11.45
CA ASP A 187 -1.08 17.47 -11.30
C ASP A 187 -0.14 16.78 -12.30
N GLY A 188 -0.69 16.08 -13.29
CA GLY A 188 0.04 15.56 -14.45
C GLY A 188 0.64 14.17 -14.29
N ALA A 189 0.19 13.37 -13.34
CA ALA A 189 0.55 11.97 -13.28
C ALA A 189 -0.16 11.14 -14.36
N ASN A 190 0.57 10.24 -15.03
CA ASN A 190 0.01 9.42 -16.10
C ASN A 190 -0.62 8.14 -15.56
N VAL A 191 -1.69 8.26 -14.77
CA VAL A 191 -2.48 7.13 -14.28
C VAL A 191 -3.52 6.73 -15.30
N LYS A 192 -3.65 5.43 -15.58
CA LYS A 192 -4.51 4.88 -16.63
C LYS A 192 -5.63 3.97 -16.14
N GLY A 193 -5.60 3.56 -14.90
CA GLY A 193 -6.65 2.72 -14.35
C GLY A 193 -6.55 2.55 -12.84
N TYR A 194 -7.70 2.22 -12.27
CA TYR A 194 -7.87 1.92 -10.85
C TYR A 194 -8.70 0.66 -10.70
N PHE A 195 -8.19 -0.28 -9.94
CA PHE A 195 -8.83 -1.56 -9.67
C PHE A 195 -9.08 -1.71 -8.17
N ILE A 196 -10.34 -1.89 -7.84
CA ILE A 196 -10.72 -2.12 -6.44
C ILE A 196 -10.42 -3.57 -6.04
N TRP A 197 -9.84 -3.74 -4.87
CA TRP A 197 -9.72 -5.03 -4.22
C TRP A 197 -10.84 -5.20 -3.19
N SER A 198 -11.85 -6.05 -3.47
CA SER A 198 -11.96 -6.95 -4.62
C SER A 198 -13.39 -6.94 -5.17
N LEU A 199 -13.62 -7.58 -6.32
CA LEU A 199 -14.97 -7.70 -6.89
C LEU A 199 -15.91 -8.46 -5.94
N MET A 200 -15.47 -9.56 -5.37
CA MET A 200 -16.26 -10.37 -4.44
C MET A 200 -15.42 -10.78 -3.23
N ASP A 201 -16.08 -11.15 -2.14
CA ASP A 201 -15.37 -11.69 -0.98
C ASP A 201 -14.61 -12.95 -1.36
N VAL A 202 -13.34 -13.02 -0.94
CA VAL A 202 -12.41 -14.08 -1.28
C VAL A 202 -11.74 -14.65 -0.03
N PHE A 203 -11.13 -15.82 -0.18
CA PHE A 203 -10.26 -16.39 0.83
C PHE A 203 -8.97 -15.59 0.93
N SER A 204 -8.60 -15.16 2.12
CA SER A 204 -7.30 -14.51 2.39
C SER A 204 -6.33 -15.54 2.95
N TRP A 205 -5.13 -15.64 2.36
CA TRP A 205 -4.08 -16.54 2.84
C TRP A 205 -3.72 -16.34 4.32
N SER A 206 -3.80 -15.10 4.80
CA SER A 206 -3.44 -14.76 6.17
C SER A 206 -4.61 -14.82 7.16
N ASN A 207 -5.85 -14.63 6.70
CA ASN A 207 -7.00 -14.40 7.57
C ASN A 207 -8.21 -15.30 7.25
N GLY A 208 -8.08 -16.23 6.29
CA GLY A 208 -9.19 -17.09 5.88
C GLY A 208 -10.36 -16.30 5.30
N TYR A 209 -11.56 -16.56 5.79
CA TYR A 209 -12.80 -15.93 5.33
C TYR A 209 -13.30 -14.77 6.21
N GLU A 210 -12.56 -14.41 7.25
CA GLU A 210 -13.03 -13.42 8.25
C GLU A 210 -13.03 -11.99 7.72
N LYS A 211 -12.08 -11.64 6.85
CA LYS A 211 -11.97 -10.30 6.25
C LYS A 211 -12.68 -10.24 4.92
N ARG A 212 -13.66 -9.36 4.83
CA ARG A 212 -14.46 -9.17 3.62
C ARG A 212 -14.05 -7.90 2.89
N TYR A 213 -13.48 -8.08 1.71
CA TYR A 213 -12.99 -6.98 0.86
C TYR A 213 -13.87 -6.73 -0.36
N GLY A 214 -14.76 -7.67 -0.67
CA GLY A 214 -15.55 -7.66 -1.90
C GLY A 214 -16.57 -6.53 -1.99
N LEU A 215 -16.86 -6.11 -3.21
CA LEU A 215 -18.07 -5.35 -3.55
C LEU A 215 -19.32 -6.25 -3.51
N PHE A 216 -19.14 -7.55 -3.70
CA PHE A 216 -20.19 -8.55 -3.54
C PHE A 216 -19.93 -9.38 -2.29
N TYR A 217 -20.95 -9.46 -1.45
CA TYR A 217 -20.97 -10.41 -0.34
C TYR A 217 -21.10 -11.82 -0.90
N VAL A 218 -20.27 -12.73 -0.44
CA VAL A 218 -20.35 -14.15 -0.76
C VAL A 218 -20.79 -14.92 0.48
N ASP A 219 -21.91 -15.62 0.39
CA ASP A 219 -22.24 -16.66 1.33
C ASP A 219 -21.34 -17.87 1.02
N PHE A 220 -20.40 -18.15 1.89
CA PHE A 220 -19.39 -19.18 1.63
C PHE A 220 -19.93 -20.61 1.73
N ASP A 221 -21.09 -20.82 2.35
CA ASP A 221 -21.74 -22.12 2.42
C ASP A 221 -22.56 -22.43 1.15
N THR A 222 -23.36 -21.46 0.68
CA THR A 222 -24.22 -21.60 -0.50
C THR A 222 -23.59 -21.16 -1.80
N GLN A 223 -22.50 -20.38 -1.72
CA GLN A 223 -21.84 -19.72 -2.85
C GLN A 223 -22.71 -18.67 -3.56
N GLU A 224 -23.79 -18.23 -2.95
CA GLU A 224 -24.60 -17.12 -3.45
C GLU A 224 -23.84 -15.77 -3.30
N ARG A 225 -24.08 -14.84 -4.24
CA ARG A 225 -23.43 -13.54 -4.28
C ARG A 225 -24.47 -12.44 -4.25
N TYR A 226 -24.27 -11.49 -3.35
CA TYR A 226 -25.17 -10.38 -3.13
C TYR A 226 -24.41 -9.05 -3.31
N PRO A 227 -24.88 -8.13 -4.18
CA PRO A 227 -24.25 -6.84 -4.33
C PRO A 227 -24.38 -6.04 -3.02
N LYS A 228 -23.26 -5.48 -2.55
CA LYS A 228 -23.25 -4.55 -1.41
C LYS A 228 -23.60 -3.13 -1.89
N LYS A 229 -23.90 -2.23 -0.97
CA LYS A 229 -24.16 -0.82 -1.30
C LYS A 229 -23.01 -0.21 -2.10
N SER A 230 -21.76 -0.53 -1.72
CA SER A 230 -20.56 -0.10 -2.43
C SER A 230 -20.51 -0.59 -3.88
N ALA A 231 -21.04 -1.77 -4.22
CA ALA A 231 -21.09 -2.26 -5.60
C ALA A 231 -21.92 -1.35 -6.50
N HIS A 232 -23.09 -0.92 -6.03
CA HIS A 232 -23.97 -0.02 -6.78
C HIS A 232 -23.35 1.37 -6.91
N TRP A 233 -22.74 1.87 -5.87
CA TRP A 233 -22.04 3.16 -5.88
C TRP A 233 -20.84 3.13 -6.84
N TYR A 234 -19.98 2.12 -6.75
CA TYR A 234 -18.79 2.00 -7.59
C TYR A 234 -19.14 1.80 -9.07
N LYS A 235 -20.20 1.02 -9.34
CA LYS A 235 -20.74 0.90 -10.70
C LYS A 235 -21.09 2.29 -11.28
N LYS A 236 -21.80 3.14 -10.50
CA LYS A 236 -22.15 4.49 -10.94
C LYS A 236 -20.89 5.33 -11.23
N VAL A 237 -19.89 5.29 -10.34
CA VAL A 237 -18.62 6.00 -10.54
C VAL A 237 -17.91 5.51 -11.81
N ALA A 238 -17.84 4.19 -12.01
CA ALA A 238 -17.18 3.61 -13.19
C ALA A 238 -17.89 3.99 -14.52
N GLU A 239 -19.21 4.05 -14.52
CA GLU A 239 -20.02 4.41 -15.71
C GLU A 239 -19.98 5.92 -16.00
N THR A 240 -20.05 6.75 -14.98
CA THR A 240 -20.19 8.21 -15.13
C THR A 240 -18.86 8.96 -15.06
N GLN A 241 -17.83 8.37 -14.49
CA GLN A 241 -16.54 8.99 -14.14
C GLN A 241 -16.72 10.19 -13.18
N VAL A 242 -17.79 10.19 -12.39
CA VAL A 242 -18.10 11.22 -11.39
C VAL A 242 -18.07 10.60 -10.00
N ILE A 243 -17.32 11.22 -9.10
CA ILE A 243 -17.21 10.82 -7.69
C ILE A 243 -18.24 11.65 -6.90
N GLU A 244 -19.36 11.02 -6.50
CA GLU A 244 -20.44 11.65 -5.73
C GLU A 244 -20.58 11.06 -4.33
#